data_f162964dfd6ec7d3729c2b35db59c9e3
#
_entry.id   f162964dfd6ec7d3729c2b35db59c9e3
#
_cell.length_a   1.000
_cell.length_b   1.000
_cell.length_c   1.000
_cell.angle_alpha   90.00
_cell.angle_beta   90.00
_cell.angle_gamma   90.00
#
_symmetry.space_group_name_H-M   'P 1'
#
loop_
_entity.id
_entity.type
_entity.pdbx_description
1 polymer ?
#
loop_
_entity_poly.entity_id
_entity_poly.type
_entity_poly.pdbx_seq_one_letter_code
_entity_poly.pdbx_strand_id
1 'polypeptide(L)'
;EPLLAQGITMEFNTMVRDIIIEGDTVKGIITDKDETYYAPEVVSAIGREGSDWFSHICGNHGIQTQVGTVDIGVRVEVRDEVMKFLNENLYEAKLVYYTPTFDDKVRTFCTNPSGEVATEYYENGLAVVNGHAYKSQEYKTNNTNFALLVSKNFTKPFNEPIEYGKHIAQLSNMLCGGRIMVQTFGDFQRGRRTTEERLCRNNLIPTLKDAVPGDL
;
A
#
# COMPACT_ATOMS: atom_id res chain seq x y z
N GLU A 1 -8.90 -10.13 23.86
CA GLU A 1 -9.43 -10.28 25.25
C GLU A 1 -10.08 -9.01 25.81
N PRO A 2 -9.49 -7.77 25.75
CA PRO A 2 -10.14 -6.58 26.32
C PRO A 2 -11.48 -6.21 25.66
N LEU A 3 -11.64 -6.47 24.37
CA LEU A 3 -12.87 -6.17 23.64
C LEU A 3 -14.00 -7.15 24.00
N LEU A 4 -13.69 -8.44 24.12
CA LEU A 4 -14.65 -9.46 24.56
C LEU A 4 -15.17 -9.18 25.97
N ALA A 5 -14.29 -8.68 26.87
CA ALA A 5 -14.68 -8.28 28.21
C ALA A 5 -15.66 -7.09 28.24
N GLN A 6 -15.76 -6.31 27.15
CA GLN A 6 -16.69 -5.22 26.97
C GLN A 6 -18.01 -5.66 26.29
N GLY A 7 -18.22 -6.96 26.10
CA GLY A 7 -19.43 -7.50 25.49
C GLY A 7 -19.45 -7.45 23.95
N ILE A 8 -18.28 -7.27 23.32
CA ILE A 8 -18.14 -7.34 21.87
C ILE A 8 -18.09 -8.79 21.44
N THR A 9 -18.96 -9.17 20.50
CA THR A 9 -18.91 -10.48 19.84
C THR A 9 -17.93 -10.43 18.68
N MET A 10 -17.07 -11.42 18.56
CA MET A 10 -16.10 -11.59 17.47
C MET A 10 -16.33 -12.91 16.78
N GLU A 11 -16.66 -12.87 15.50
CA GLU A 11 -16.80 -14.06 14.65
C GLU A 11 -15.55 -14.23 13.80
N PHE A 12 -14.87 -15.37 13.97
CA PHE A 12 -13.68 -15.74 13.22
C PHE A 12 -14.01 -16.74 12.12
N ASN A 13 -13.21 -16.75 11.04
CA ASN A 13 -13.44 -17.63 9.89
C ASN A 13 -14.87 -17.51 9.35
N THR A 14 -15.36 -16.27 9.29
CA THR A 14 -16.70 -15.93 8.83
C THR A 14 -16.57 -14.76 7.86
N MET A 15 -16.95 -14.99 6.62
CA MET A 15 -16.90 -13.98 5.57
C MET A 15 -18.30 -13.36 5.40
N VAL A 16 -18.36 -12.04 5.29
CA VAL A 16 -19.60 -11.36 4.91
C VAL A 16 -19.80 -11.54 3.41
N ARG A 17 -20.90 -12.22 3.04
CA ARG A 17 -21.26 -12.47 1.65
C ARG A 17 -22.02 -11.30 1.05
N ASP A 18 -22.95 -10.70 1.82
CA ASP A 18 -23.82 -9.64 1.33
C ASP A 18 -24.28 -8.71 2.45
N ILE A 19 -24.85 -7.59 2.08
CA ILE A 19 -25.49 -6.63 2.99
C ILE A 19 -27.01 -6.66 2.80
N ILE A 20 -27.76 -6.40 3.89
CA ILE A 20 -29.20 -6.31 3.86
C ILE A 20 -29.59 -4.84 3.74
N ILE A 21 -30.31 -4.51 2.67
CA ILE A 21 -30.83 -3.15 2.43
C ILE A 21 -32.35 -3.20 2.38
N GLU A 22 -32.98 -2.32 3.15
CA GLU A 22 -34.42 -2.08 3.11
C GLU A 22 -34.67 -0.59 2.79
N GLY A 23 -35.22 -0.35 1.60
CA GLY A 23 -35.28 1.01 1.06
C GLY A 23 -33.88 1.58 0.84
N ASP A 24 -33.59 2.71 1.47
CA ASP A 24 -32.26 3.37 1.39
C ASP A 24 -31.40 3.13 2.65
N THR A 25 -31.71 2.13 3.44
CA THR A 25 -31.05 1.90 4.73
C THR A 25 -30.46 0.50 4.80
N VAL A 26 -29.18 0.41 5.17
CA VAL A 26 -28.55 -0.86 5.55
C VAL A 26 -29.09 -1.31 6.89
N LYS A 27 -29.51 -2.58 6.98
CA LYS A 27 -30.13 -3.19 8.17
C LYS A 27 -29.26 -4.28 8.78
N GLY A 28 -28.31 -4.81 8.05
CA GLY A 28 -27.48 -5.91 8.53
C GLY A 28 -26.59 -6.51 7.45
N ILE A 29 -26.12 -7.70 7.75
CA ILE A 29 -25.22 -8.48 6.88
C ILE A 29 -25.68 -9.94 6.79
N ILE A 30 -25.26 -10.62 5.73
CA ILE A 30 -25.40 -12.06 5.53
C ILE A 30 -23.99 -12.65 5.39
N THR A 31 -23.72 -13.72 6.11
CA THR A 31 -22.44 -14.41 6.07
C THR A 31 -22.40 -15.52 5.01
N ASP A 32 -21.21 -16.05 4.75
CA ASP A 32 -20.97 -17.23 3.91
C ASP A 32 -21.59 -18.52 4.48
N LYS A 33 -21.95 -18.52 5.77
CA LYS A 33 -22.65 -19.59 6.47
C LYS A 33 -24.18 -19.44 6.45
N ASP A 34 -24.72 -18.49 5.67
CA ASP A 34 -26.13 -18.10 5.62
C ASP A 34 -26.70 -17.57 6.96
N GLU A 35 -25.81 -17.14 7.86
CA GLU A 35 -26.22 -16.47 9.09
C GLU A 35 -26.51 -15.00 8.81
N THR A 36 -27.51 -14.45 9.49
CA THR A 36 -27.96 -13.06 9.33
C THR A 36 -27.78 -12.29 10.62
N TYR A 37 -27.11 -11.15 10.54
CA TYR A 37 -26.91 -10.25 11.67
C TYR A 37 -27.56 -8.89 11.35
N TYR A 38 -28.48 -8.46 12.22
CA TYR A 38 -29.12 -7.17 12.11
C TYR A 38 -28.49 -6.14 13.06
N ALA A 39 -28.26 -4.94 12.56
CA ALA A 39 -27.74 -3.81 13.35
C ALA A 39 -28.26 -2.48 12.79
N PRO A 40 -28.42 -1.46 13.65
CA PRO A 40 -28.82 -0.13 13.18
C PRO A 40 -27.72 0.54 12.34
N GLU A 41 -26.46 0.18 12.55
CA GLU A 41 -25.29 0.69 11.85
C GLU A 41 -24.39 -0.46 11.43
N VAL A 42 -23.85 -0.39 10.22
CA VAL A 42 -22.88 -1.34 9.70
C VAL A 42 -21.63 -0.58 9.23
N VAL A 43 -20.48 -0.91 9.80
CA VAL A 43 -19.20 -0.32 9.44
C VAL A 43 -18.39 -1.31 8.62
N SER A 44 -18.09 -0.95 7.37
CA SER A 44 -17.22 -1.75 6.49
C SER A 44 -15.76 -1.31 6.63
N ALA A 45 -14.91 -2.20 7.14
CA ALA A 45 -13.48 -1.96 7.35
C ALA A 45 -12.64 -3.07 6.67
N ILE A 46 -12.96 -3.35 5.43
CA ILE A 46 -12.54 -4.51 4.64
C ILE A 46 -11.09 -4.47 4.13
N GLY A 47 -10.41 -3.34 4.27
CA GLY A 47 -9.06 -3.17 3.75
C GLY A 47 -8.98 -3.30 2.22
N ARG A 48 -7.78 -3.57 1.73
CA ARG A 48 -7.52 -3.66 0.28
C ARG A 48 -8.05 -4.96 -0.33
N GLU A 49 -7.95 -6.06 0.39
CA GLU A 49 -8.44 -7.37 -0.09
C GLU A 49 -9.95 -7.39 -0.32
N GLY A 50 -10.71 -6.67 0.50
CA GLY A 50 -12.15 -6.59 0.36
C GLY A 50 -12.65 -5.61 -0.70
N SER A 51 -11.78 -4.90 -1.42
CA SER A 51 -12.20 -3.87 -2.38
C SER A 51 -13.02 -4.42 -3.55
N ASP A 52 -12.64 -5.57 -4.09
CA ASP A 52 -13.33 -6.22 -5.20
C ASP A 52 -14.71 -6.74 -4.75
N TRP A 53 -14.76 -7.36 -3.57
CA TRP A 53 -16.01 -7.76 -2.93
C TRP A 53 -16.95 -6.55 -2.75
N PHE A 54 -16.43 -5.44 -2.22
CA PHE A 54 -17.25 -4.24 -1.99
C PHE A 54 -17.77 -3.59 -3.28
N SER A 55 -16.94 -3.59 -4.31
CA SER A 55 -17.36 -3.14 -5.65
C SER A 55 -18.50 -3.99 -6.20
N HIS A 56 -18.45 -5.31 -5.96
CA HIS A 56 -19.50 -6.25 -6.33
C HIS A 56 -20.81 -5.97 -5.56
N ILE A 57 -20.71 -5.77 -4.25
CA ILE A 57 -21.85 -5.41 -3.41
C ILE A 57 -22.49 -4.10 -3.90
N CYS A 58 -21.69 -3.06 -4.15
CA CYS A 58 -22.19 -1.80 -4.67
C CYS A 58 -22.94 -1.99 -6.01
N GLY A 59 -22.38 -2.77 -6.92
CA GLY A 59 -23.01 -3.09 -8.21
C GLY A 59 -24.34 -3.82 -8.06
N ASN A 60 -24.40 -4.86 -7.20
CA ASN A 60 -25.60 -5.66 -6.98
C ASN A 60 -26.75 -4.86 -6.36
N HIS A 61 -26.43 -3.90 -5.49
CA HIS A 61 -27.42 -3.08 -4.80
C HIS A 61 -27.65 -1.71 -5.47
N GLY A 62 -27.06 -1.46 -6.66
CA GLY A 62 -27.24 -0.19 -7.38
C GLY A 62 -26.63 1.03 -6.67
N ILE A 63 -25.68 0.82 -5.75
CA ILE A 63 -24.98 1.90 -5.05
C ILE A 63 -24.01 2.57 -6.03
N GLN A 64 -24.16 3.87 -6.21
CA GLN A 64 -23.30 4.62 -7.11
C GLN A 64 -21.89 4.75 -6.57
N THR A 65 -20.92 4.39 -7.40
CA THR A 65 -19.50 4.55 -7.11
C THR A 65 -18.87 5.56 -8.05
N GLN A 66 -17.79 6.19 -7.59
CA GLN A 66 -16.97 7.07 -8.43
C GLN A 66 -15.60 6.46 -8.63
N VAL A 67 -15.06 6.64 -9.83
CA VAL A 67 -13.68 6.24 -10.13
C VAL A 67 -12.73 7.08 -9.29
N GLY A 68 -11.99 6.43 -8.41
CA GLY A 68 -10.99 7.06 -7.58
C GLY A 68 -9.66 7.26 -8.29
N THR A 69 -8.71 7.86 -7.58
CA THR A 69 -7.32 7.95 -8.01
C THR A 69 -6.57 6.68 -7.59
N VAL A 70 -5.51 6.35 -8.32
CA VAL A 70 -4.51 5.38 -7.88
C VAL A 70 -3.18 6.07 -7.69
N ASP A 71 -2.51 5.76 -6.59
CA ASP A 71 -1.14 6.21 -6.32
C ASP A 71 -0.15 5.14 -6.77
N ILE A 72 0.75 5.51 -7.66
CA ILE A 72 1.83 4.64 -8.14
C ILE A 72 3.16 5.29 -7.82
N GLY A 73 4.13 4.50 -7.40
CA GLY A 73 5.43 5.05 -7.07
C GLY A 73 6.44 4.03 -6.60
N VAL A 74 7.48 4.54 -5.98
CA VAL A 74 8.60 3.76 -5.46
C VAL A 74 8.77 4.03 -3.97
N ARG A 75 9.33 3.07 -3.26
CA ARG A 75 9.80 3.28 -1.89
C ARG A 75 11.28 3.64 -1.95
N VAL A 76 11.61 4.75 -1.33
CA VAL A 76 12.97 5.26 -1.20
C VAL A 76 13.49 4.93 0.18
N GLU A 77 14.70 4.40 0.25
CA GLU A 77 15.40 4.12 1.50
C GLU A 77 16.72 4.90 1.52
N VAL A 78 16.95 5.62 2.59
CA VAL A 78 18.14 6.44 2.82
C VAL A 78 18.65 6.24 4.23
N ARG A 79 19.90 6.63 4.50
CA ARG A 79 20.42 6.64 5.87
C ARG A 79 19.70 7.67 6.71
N ASP A 80 19.53 7.38 7.99
CA ASP A 80 18.82 8.24 8.95
C ASP A 80 19.38 9.67 8.98
N GLU A 81 20.70 9.82 8.81
CA GLU A 81 21.35 11.14 8.81
C GLU A 81 20.84 12.07 7.72
N VAL A 82 20.41 11.52 6.57
CA VAL A 82 19.88 12.31 5.45
C VAL A 82 18.54 12.97 5.82
N MET A 83 17.71 12.25 6.56
CA MET A 83 16.37 12.73 6.96
C MET A 83 16.31 13.26 8.38
N LYS A 84 17.43 13.29 9.09
CA LYS A 84 17.49 13.60 10.52
C LYS A 84 16.76 14.88 10.89
N PHE A 85 17.04 15.98 10.19
CA PHE A 85 16.40 17.28 10.46
C PHE A 85 14.87 17.22 10.34
N LEU A 86 14.34 16.53 9.35
CA LEU A 86 12.89 16.38 9.16
C LEU A 86 12.29 15.46 10.23
N ASN A 87 12.92 14.32 10.49
CA ASN A 87 12.44 13.32 11.44
C ASN A 87 12.43 13.79 12.90
N GLU A 88 13.36 14.67 13.28
CA GLU A 88 13.41 15.24 14.62
C GLU A 88 12.40 16.38 14.86
N ASN A 89 11.95 17.04 13.82
CA ASN A 89 11.08 18.22 13.92
C ASN A 89 9.65 17.98 13.47
N LEU A 90 9.38 16.90 12.70
CA LEU A 90 8.07 16.62 12.13
C LEU A 90 7.68 15.17 12.39
N TYR A 91 6.40 14.94 12.69
CA TYR A 91 5.86 13.58 12.77
C TYR A 91 5.94 12.86 11.41
N GLU A 92 5.58 13.56 10.34
CA GLU A 92 5.68 13.10 8.96
C GLU A 92 5.88 14.30 8.03
N ALA A 93 6.99 14.32 7.31
CA ALA A 93 7.24 15.34 6.30
C ALA A 93 6.47 15.03 5.01
N LYS A 94 5.55 15.92 4.62
CA LYS A 94 4.83 15.82 3.35
C LYS A 94 5.36 16.83 2.35
N LEU A 95 6.27 16.38 1.50
CA LEU A 95 6.80 17.16 0.39
C LEU A 95 5.94 16.91 -0.85
N VAL A 96 5.61 17.98 -1.56
CA VAL A 96 4.83 17.92 -2.80
C VAL A 96 5.58 18.62 -3.90
N TYR A 97 5.65 18.01 -5.07
CA TYR A 97 6.24 18.54 -6.28
C TYR A 97 5.31 18.32 -7.46
N TYR A 98 5.19 19.31 -8.33
CA TYR A 98 4.43 19.18 -9.58
C TYR A 98 5.40 19.11 -10.75
N THR A 99 5.24 18.10 -11.61
CA THR A 99 6.14 17.93 -12.76
C THR A 99 5.91 19.01 -13.82
N PRO A 100 6.95 19.61 -14.42
CA PRO A 100 6.77 20.70 -15.39
C PRO A 100 6.08 20.27 -16.69
N THR A 101 6.22 19.01 -17.06
CA THR A 101 5.74 18.50 -18.37
C THR A 101 4.26 18.15 -18.37
N PHE A 102 3.80 17.49 -17.31
CA PHE A 102 2.44 16.94 -17.25
C PHE A 102 1.63 17.42 -16.03
N ASP A 103 2.21 18.31 -15.21
CA ASP A 103 1.62 18.78 -13.95
C ASP A 103 1.22 17.64 -13.00
N ASP A 104 1.93 16.52 -13.09
CA ASP A 104 1.70 15.38 -12.21
C ASP A 104 2.09 15.71 -10.78
N LYS A 105 1.19 15.49 -9.86
CA LYS A 105 1.45 15.67 -8.43
C LYS A 105 2.26 14.49 -7.90
N VAL A 106 3.51 14.75 -7.53
CA VAL A 106 4.39 13.82 -6.82
C VAL A 106 4.46 14.20 -5.35
N ARG A 107 4.33 13.24 -4.46
CA ARG A 107 4.39 13.51 -3.01
C ARG A 107 5.14 12.44 -2.24
N THR A 108 5.75 12.82 -1.12
CA THR A 108 6.19 11.85 -0.11
C THR A 108 4.99 11.30 0.64
N PHE A 109 5.12 10.07 1.11
CA PHE A 109 4.08 9.41 1.89
C PHE A 109 4.70 8.37 2.83
N CYS A 110 4.09 8.23 4.02
CA CYS A 110 4.42 7.19 4.99
C CYS A 110 5.93 7.12 5.28
N THR A 111 6.46 8.18 5.88
CA THR A 111 7.87 8.21 6.33
C THR A 111 8.04 7.36 7.58
N ASN A 112 9.04 6.48 7.55
CA ASN A 112 9.37 5.55 8.62
C ASN A 112 10.81 5.79 9.09
N PRO A 113 11.02 6.63 10.10
CA PRO A 113 12.35 6.88 10.66
C PRO A 113 12.93 5.66 11.34
N SER A 114 14.20 5.38 11.11
CA SER A 114 14.91 4.20 11.65
C SER A 114 14.11 2.90 11.46
N GLY A 115 13.39 2.83 10.35
CA GLY A 115 12.46 1.74 10.01
C GLY A 115 13.03 0.77 8.98
N GLU A 116 12.21 -0.14 8.54
CA GLU A 116 12.57 -1.08 7.47
C GLU A 116 11.60 -1.02 6.30
N VAL A 117 12.07 -1.42 5.14
CA VAL A 117 11.25 -1.71 3.96
C VAL A 117 10.80 -3.17 4.08
N ALA A 118 9.51 -3.40 3.90
CA ALA A 118 8.91 -4.72 3.97
C ALA A 118 8.11 -5.03 2.70
N THR A 119 8.05 -6.32 2.36
CA THR A 119 7.16 -6.80 1.30
C THR A 119 5.76 -7.00 1.86
N GLU A 120 4.77 -6.53 1.11
CA GLU A 120 3.36 -6.88 1.30
C GLU A 120 2.91 -7.74 0.13
N TYR A 121 2.17 -8.79 0.43
CA TYR A 121 1.57 -9.65 -0.59
C TYR A 121 0.08 -9.37 -0.69
N TYR A 122 -0.39 -9.19 -1.91
CA TYR A 122 -1.81 -9.20 -2.25
C TYR A 122 -2.25 -10.60 -2.67
N GLU A 123 -3.55 -10.76 -2.90
CA GLU A 123 -4.09 -11.95 -3.53
C GLU A 123 -3.28 -12.34 -4.78
N ASN A 124 -3.16 -13.63 -5.02
CA ASN A 124 -2.37 -14.21 -6.12
C ASN A 124 -0.84 -13.98 -6.04
N GLY A 125 -0.32 -13.66 -4.85
CA GLY A 125 1.13 -13.54 -4.62
C GLY A 125 1.77 -12.30 -5.24
N LEU A 126 1.00 -11.29 -5.59
CA LEU A 126 1.51 -10.00 -6.07
C LEU A 126 2.27 -9.29 -4.94
N ALA A 127 3.57 -9.09 -5.13
CA ALA A 127 4.43 -8.42 -4.17
C ALA A 127 4.52 -6.91 -4.41
N VAL A 128 4.28 -6.13 -3.37
CA VAL A 128 4.49 -4.69 -3.33
C VAL A 128 5.31 -4.31 -2.10
N VAL A 129 5.74 -3.06 -2.01
CA VAL A 129 6.55 -2.57 -0.88
C VAL A 129 5.76 -1.68 0.05
N ASN A 130 6.03 -1.86 1.34
CA ASN A 130 5.63 -0.93 2.39
C ASN A 130 6.82 -0.62 3.30
N GLY A 131 6.62 0.22 4.32
CA GLY A 131 7.61 0.51 5.34
C GLY A 131 7.02 0.42 6.72
N HIS A 132 7.87 0.01 7.66
CA HIS A 132 7.52 -0.08 9.07
C HIS A 132 8.52 0.71 9.91
N ALA A 133 8.00 1.40 10.94
CA ALA A 133 8.79 2.00 12.00
C ALA A 133 8.50 1.28 13.33
N TYR A 134 9.50 1.13 14.16
CA TYR A 134 9.39 0.41 15.42
C TYR A 134 9.47 1.35 16.62
N LYS A 135 8.64 1.10 17.63
CA LYS A 135 8.73 1.80 18.94
C LYS A 135 9.93 1.33 19.73
N SER A 136 10.21 0.02 19.72
CA SER A 136 11.34 -0.57 20.42
C SER A 136 12.65 -0.21 19.74
N GLN A 137 13.64 0.24 20.51
CA GLN A 137 14.98 0.56 20.02
C GLN A 137 15.71 -0.65 19.43
N GLU A 138 15.40 -1.84 19.91
CA GLU A 138 15.98 -3.11 19.47
C GLU A 138 15.77 -3.39 17.99
N TYR A 139 14.61 -2.98 17.44
CA TYR A 139 14.24 -3.24 16.04
C TYR A 139 14.54 -2.07 15.11
N LYS A 140 15.02 -0.94 15.65
CA LYS A 140 15.35 0.22 14.83
C LYS A 140 16.57 -0.06 13.97
N THR A 141 16.48 0.37 12.70
CA THR A 141 17.58 0.33 11.74
C THR A 141 18.31 1.68 11.70
N ASN A 142 19.36 1.77 10.89
CA ASN A 142 20.05 3.03 10.59
C ASN A 142 19.49 3.72 9.33
N ASN A 143 18.33 3.29 8.85
CA ASN A 143 17.74 3.76 7.60
C ASN A 143 16.35 4.34 7.86
N THR A 144 16.07 5.44 7.19
CA THR A 144 14.71 5.99 7.04
C THR A 144 14.19 5.62 5.65
N ASN A 145 12.93 5.23 5.56
CA ASN A 145 12.30 5.00 4.27
C ASN A 145 10.98 5.79 4.13
N PHE A 146 10.62 6.11 2.90
CA PHE A 146 9.38 6.80 2.55
C PHE A 146 8.97 6.44 1.12
N ALA A 147 7.69 6.56 0.81
CA ALA A 147 7.21 6.42 -0.56
C ALA A 147 7.28 7.76 -1.32
N LEU A 148 7.62 7.70 -2.60
CA LEU A 148 7.36 8.76 -3.58
C LEU A 148 6.22 8.29 -4.47
N LEU A 149 5.08 8.96 -4.41
CA LEU A 149 3.85 8.58 -5.08
C LEU A 149 3.43 9.63 -6.10
N VAL A 150 3.01 9.15 -7.26
CA VAL A 150 2.34 9.94 -8.29
C VAL A 150 0.87 9.55 -8.31
N SER A 151 -0.02 10.50 -8.08
CA SER A 151 -1.46 10.28 -8.15
C SER A 151 -1.93 10.31 -9.60
N LYS A 152 -2.53 9.23 -10.08
CA LYS A 152 -3.11 9.13 -11.42
C LYS A 152 -4.63 9.17 -11.34
N ASN A 153 -5.22 10.07 -12.12
CA ASN A 153 -6.64 10.19 -12.35
C ASN A 153 -6.99 9.61 -13.71
N PHE A 154 -8.16 9.04 -13.81
CA PHE A 154 -8.63 8.44 -15.04
C PHE A 154 -9.91 9.11 -15.51
N THR A 155 -10.09 9.19 -16.82
CA THR A 155 -11.30 9.69 -17.47
C THR A 155 -11.96 8.57 -18.25
N LYS A 156 -13.28 8.69 -18.45
CA LYS A 156 -14.01 7.73 -19.31
C LYS A 156 -13.31 7.56 -20.67
N PRO A 157 -13.27 6.34 -21.23
CA PRO A 157 -14.02 5.14 -20.82
C PRO A 157 -13.35 4.29 -19.73
N PHE A 158 -12.13 4.61 -19.28
CA PHE A 158 -11.41 3.82 -18.29
C PHE A 158 -11.94 4.08 -16.87
N ASN A 159 -12.26 3.00 -16.14
CA ASN A 159 -12.87 3.05 -14.82
C ASN A 159 -12.28 2.03 -13.81
N GLU A 160 -11.13 1.42 -14.12
CA GLU A 160 -10.51 0.35 -13.34
C GLU A 160 -9.14 0.76 -12.76
N PRO A 161 -9.07 1.81 -11.88
CA PRO A 161 -7.80 2.32 -11.37
C PRO A 161 -7.03 1.27 -10.53
N ILE A 162 -7.76 0.41 -9.80
CA ILE A 162 -7.16 -0.66 -8.99
C ILE A 162 -6.46 -1.67 -9.89
N GLU A 163 -7.13 -2.13 -10.95
CA GLU A 163 -6.55 -3.07 -11.92
C GLU A 163 -5.34 -2.50 -12.65
N TYR A 164 -5.38 -1.20 -12.96
CA TYR A 164 -4.21 -0.51 -13.51
C TYR A 164 -3.01 -0.58 -12.55
N GLY A 165 -3.23 -0.29 -11.26
CA GLY A 165 -2.18 -0.38 -10.24
C GLY A 165 -1.64 -1.80 -10.06
N LYS A 166 -2.52 -2.80 -10.01
CA LYS A 166 -2.15 -4.22 -9.97
C LYS A 166 -1.29 -4.61 -11.19
N HIS A 167 -1.66 -4.15 -12.38
CA HIS A 167 -0.94 -4.45 -13.62
C HIS A 167 0.48 -3.88 -13.61
N ILE A 168 0.67 -2.64 -13.15
CA ILE A 168 2.01 -2.05 -12.99
C ILE A 168 2.87 -2.86 -12.01
N ALA A 169 2.30 -3.26 -10.88
CA ALA A 169 3.01 -4.10 -9.91
C ALA A 169 3.36 -5.50 -10.48
N GLN A 170 2.46 -6.10 -11.27
CA GLN A 170 2.71 -7.37 -11.96
C GLN A 170 3.88 -7.26 -12.93
N LEU A 171 3.98 -6.18 -13.72
CA LEU A 171 5.11 -5.95 -14.62
C LEU A 171 6.43 -5.90 -13.86
N SER A 172 6.48 -5.18 -12.74
CA SER A 172 7.66 -5.13 -11.88
C SER A 172 8.01 -6.53 -11.33
N ASN A 173 7.02 -7.27 -10.82
CA ASN A 173 7.24 -8.62 -10.28
C ASN A 173 7.77 -9.60 -11.35
N MET A 174 7.29 -9.51 -12.59
CA MET A 174 7.77 -10.34 -13.70
C MET A 174 9.29 -10.19 -13.92
N LEU A 175 9.81 -8.97 -13.81
CA LEU A 175 11.22 -8.68 -14.04
C LEU A 175 12.13 -9.25 -12.93
N CYS A 176 11.60 -9.55 -11.75
CA CYS A 176 12.38 -10.03 -10.61
C CYS A 176 11.83 -11.33 -9.99
N GLY A 177 11.12 -12.13 -10.77
CA GLY A 177 10.67 -13.47 -10.36
C GLY A 177 9.71 -13.45 -9.17
N GLY A 178 8.75 -12.50 -9.13
CA GLY A 178 7.77 -12.37 -8.07
C GLY A 178 8.27 -11.69 -6.79
N ARG A 179 9.48 -11.12 -6.83
CA ARG A 179 10.10 -10.40 -5.71
C ARG A 179 10.08 -8.89 -5.93
N ILE A 180 10.65 -8.14 -4.99
CA ILE A 180 10.78 -6.69 -5.06
C ILE A 180 12.10 -6.31 -5.73
N MET A 181 12.03 -5.37 -6.67
CA MET A 181 13.20 -4.82 -7.33
C MET A 181 13.81 -3.69 -6.50
N VAL A 182 15.14 -3.65 -6.46
CA VAL A 182 15.91 -2.55 -5.87
C VAL A 182 16.90 -1.99 -6.89
N GLN A 183 16.97 -0.67 -6.97
CA GLN A 183 17.97 0.05 -7.76
C GLN A 183 18.60 1.17 -6.91
N THR A 184 19.91 1.35 -7.02
CA THR A 184 20.54 2.51 -6.36
C THR A 184 20.21 3.78 -7.12
N PHE A 185 19.99 4.89 -6.40
CA PHE A 185 19.70 6.19 -7.02
C PHE A 185 20.80 6.61 -8.02
N GLY A 186 22.07 6.34 -7.70
CA GLY A 186 23.18 6.66 -8.61
C GLY A 186 23.17 5.85 -9.90
N ASP A 187 22.73 4.60 -9.89
CA ASP A 187 22.56 3.78 -11.09
C ASP A 187 21.34 4.24 -11.90
N PHE A 188 20.23 4.55 -11.22
CA PHE A 188 19.02 5.15 -11.83
C PHE A 188 19.36 6.44 -12.59
N GLN A 189 20.06 7.37 -11.97
CA GLN A 189 20.48 8.62 -12.64
C GLN A 189 21.35 8.41 -13.88
N ARG A 190 22.09 7.29 -13.93
CA ARG A 190 22.97 6.96 -15.05
C ARG A 190 22.29 6.07 -16.11
N GLY A 191 21.00 5.78 -15.93
CA GLY A 191 20.24 4.90 -16.83
C GLY A 191 20.86 3.51 -16.94
N ARG A 192 21.30 2.92 -15.83
CA ARG A 192 21.91 1.60 -15.83
C ARG A 192 21.38 0.72 -14.70
N ARG A 193 21.29 -0.56 -14.98
CA ARG A 193 20.89 -1.58 -14.02
C ARG A 193 21.84 -1.64 -12.81
N THR A 194 21.27 -1.73 -11.61
CA THR A 194 22.03 -2.09 -10.41
C THR A 194 22.38 -3.58 -10.43
N THR A 195 23.61 -3.90 -10.04
CA THR A 195 24.08 -5.28 -9.81
C THR A 195 24.34 -5.50 -8.33
N GLU A 196 24.37 -6.77 -7.89
CA GLU A 196 24.67 -7.10 -6.49
C GLU A 196 26.00 -6.49 -6.04
N GLU A 197 27.03 -6.54 -6.88
CA GLU A 197 28.32 -5.94 -6.57
C GLU A 197 28.23 -4.42 -6.33
N ARG A 198 27.45 -3.70 -7.13
CA ARG A 198 27.25 -2.25 -6.96
C ARG A 198 26.39 -1.93 -5.76
N LEU A 199 25.39 -2.74 -5.46
CA LEU A 199 24.56 -2.59 -4.27
C LEU A 199 25.41 -2.71 -3.00
N CYS A 200 26.29 -3.69 -2.93
CA CYS A 200 27.19 -3.90 -1.79
C CYS A 200 28.24 -2.79 -1.61
N ARG A 201 28.64 -2.10 -2.68
CA ARG A 201 29.66 -1.03 -2.63
C ARG A 201 29.16 0.29 -2.05
N ASN A 202 27.87 0.50 -1.96
CA ASN A 202 27.30 1.82 -1.64
C ASN A 202 27.13 2.08 -0.13
N ASN A 203 27.69 1.32 0.77
CA ASN A 203 27.56 1.45 2.22
C ASN A 203 26.12 1.60 2.75
N LEU A 204 25.13 1.55 1.88
CA LEU A 204 23.72 1.47 2.20
C LEU A 204 23.28 0.02 2.01
N ILE A 205 23.05 -0.66 3.10
CA ILE A 205 22.53 -2.02 3.08
C ILE A 205 21.02 -1.92 3.13
N PRO A 206 20.30 -2.35 2.06
CA PRO A 206 18.85 -2.38 2.07
C PRO A 206 18.32 -3.19 3.24
N THR A 207 17.29 -2.68 3.89
CA THR A 207 16.65 -3.42 5.00
C THR A 207 15.87 -4.62 4.47
N LEU A 208 15.29 -4.52 3.27
CA LEU A 208 14.64 -5.64 2.59
C LEU A 208 15.69 -6.61 2.03
N LYS A 209 15.90 -7.72 2.73
CA LYS A 209 16.95 -8.71 2.41
C LYS A 209 16.75 -9.44 1.08
N ASP A 210 15.49 -9.69 0.71
CA ASP A 210 15.13 -10.49 -0.47
C ASP A 210 14.92 -9.64 -1.74
N ALA A 211 15.27 -8.35 -1.69
CA ALA A 211 15.18 -7.47 -2.84
C ALA A 211 16.18 -7.89 -3.94
N VAL A 212 15.71 -7.86 -5.18
CA VAL A 212 16.51 -8.22 -6.37
C VAL A 212 17.07 -6.97 -7.01
N PRO A 213 18.41 -6.85 -7.15
CA PRO A 213 19.00 -5.76 -7.91
C PRO A 213 18.49 -5.73 -9.35
N GLY A 214 18.08 -4.56 -9.81
CA GLY A 214 17.47 -4.44 -11.13
C GLY A 214 17.52 -3.03 -11.70
N ASP A 215 16.57 -2.78 -12.56
CA ASP A 215 16.38 -1.54 -13.30
C ASP A 215 14.90 -1.13 -13.23
N LEU A 216 14.62 -0.04 -12.53
CA LEU A 216 13.28 0.50 -12.29
C LEU A 216 12.77 1.34 -13.47
#